data_6cd3a75cd697fc277013f2cf1f64c7cb
#
_entry.id   6cd3a75cd697fc277013f2cf1f64c7cb
#
_cell.length_a   1.000
_cell.length_b   1.000
_cell.length_c   1.000
_cell.angle_alpha   90.00
_cell.angle_beta   90.00
_cell.angle_gamma   90.00
#
_symmetry.space_group_name_H-M   'P 1'
#
loop_
_entity.id
_entity.type
_entity.pdbx_description
1 polymer ?
#
loop_
_entity_poly.entity_id
_entity_poly.type
_entity_poly.pdbx_seq_one_letter_code
_entity_poly.pdbx_strand_id
1 'polypeptide(L)' 'MSESLKDILLRRDDNQPPEIAIIKEFVMRRFKAPVSVTVNKTQIIINANSSALAGTLRLNIFELQNTVKSKKKLLIRVS' A
#
# COMPACT_ATOMS: atom_id res chain seq x y z
N MET A 1 -1.60 -8.35 26.14
CA MET A 1 -0.69 -8.01 25.07
C MET A 1 -1.32 -8.24 23.73
N SER A 2 -1.72 -9.48 23.43
CA SER A 2 -2.33 -9.74 22.14
C SER A 2 -3.64 -8.98 21.97
N GLU A 3 -4.32 -8.68 23.05
CA GLU A 3 -5.54 -7.90 22.98
C GLU A 3 -5.27 -6.48 22.54
N SER A 4 -4.17 -5.90 23.00
CA SER A 4 -3.81 -4.56 22.58
C SER A 4 -3.54 -4.50 21.07
N LEU A 5 -2.89 -5.53 20.57
CA LEU A 5 -2.63 -5.61 19.14
C LEU A 5 -3.92 -5.72 18.36
N LYS A 6 -4.86 -6.54 18.84
CA LYS A 6 -6.14 -6.67 18.17
C LYS A 6 -6.89 -5.35 18.16
N ASP A 7 -6.85 -4.62 19.25
CA ASP A 7 -7.47 -3.31 19.34
C ASP A 7 -6.90 -2.35 18.31
N ILE A 8 -5.58 -2.34 18.21
CA ILE A 8 -4.92 -1.46 17.27
C ILE A 8 -5.28 -1.83 15.84
N LEU A 9 -5.30 -3.10 15.54
CA LEU A 9 -5.66 -3.57 14.21
C LEU A 9 -7.11 -3.23 13.87
N LEU A 10 -7.99 -3.41 14.82
CA LEU A 10 -9.40 -3.08 14.61
C LEU A 10 -9.59 -1.59 14.37
N ARG A 11 -8.88 -0.77 15.13
CA ARG A 11 -8.95 0.67 14.94
C ARG A 11 -8.46 1.09 13.58
N ARG A 12 -7.40 0.44 13.11
CA ARG A 12 -6.88 0.72 11.78
C ARG A 12 -7.90 0.36 10.72
N ASP A 13 -8.57 -0.77 10.91
CA ASP A 13 -9.60 -1.18 9.97
C ASP A 13 -10.73 -0.17 9.91
N ASP A 14 -11.03 0.46 11.03
CA ASP A 14 -12.07 1.47 11.07
C ASP A 14 -11.65 2.76 10.39
N ASN A 15 -10.37 3.09 10.46
CA ASN A 15 -9.87 4.39 10.02
C ASN A 15 -9.20 4.36 8.66
N GLN A 16 -8.70 3.20 8.24
CA GLN A 16 -7.93 3.09 7.00
C GLN A 16 -8.46 1.96 6.15
N PRO A 17 -8.56 2.19 4.84
CA PRO A 17 -8.94 1.11 3.95
C PRO A 17 -7.92 -0.04 4.00
N PRO A 18 -8.38 -1.29 3.86
CA PRO A 18 -7.47 -2.43 3.89
C PRO A 18 -6.43 -2.40 2.77
N GLU A 19 -6.71 -1.70 1.69
CA GLU A 19 -5.77 -1.58 0.58
C GLU A 19 -4.44 -1.00 1.04
N ILE A 20 -4.47 -0.05 1.97
CA ILE A 20 -3.24 0.57 2.45
C ILE A 20 -2.33 -0.47 3.10
N ALA A 21 -2.88 -1.28 3.98
CA ALA A 21 -2.09 -2.29 4.68
C ALA A 21 -1.58 -3.35 3.71
N ILE A 22 -2.42 -3.77 2.77
CA ILE A 22 -2.03 -4.79 1.80
C ILE A 22 -0.86 -4.30 0.95
N ILE A 23 -0.93 -3.07 0.46
CA ILE A 23 0.12 -2.53 -0.39
C ILE A 23 1.41 -2.35 0.39
N LYS A 24 1.33 -1.79 1.58
CA LYS A 24 2.52 -1.58 2.40
C LYS A 24 3.21 -2.90 2.72
N GLU A 25 2.43 -3.90 3.06
CA GLU A 25 2.98 -5.21 3.37
C GLU A 25 3.60 -5.85 2.14
N PHE A 26 2.93 -5.76 1.00
CA PHE A 26 3.46 -6.31 -0.24
C PHE A 26 4.80 -5.68 -0.58
N VAL A 27 4.87 -4.35 -0.55
CA VAL A 27 6.10 -3.65 -0.92
C VAL A 27 7.21 -3.96 0.08
N MET A 28 6.90 -3.99 1.36
CA MET A 28 7.91 -4.28 2.36
C MET A 28 8.47 -5.70 2.20
N ARG A 29 7.62 -6.67 1.92
CA ARG A 29 8.07 -8.04 1.72
C ARG A 29 8.88 -8.20 0.44
N ARG A 30 8.38 -7.58 -0.64
CA ARG A 30 8.93 -7.82 -1.97
C ARG A 30 10.19 -7.01 -2.19
N PHE A 31 10.18 -5.76 -1.79
CA PHE A 31 11.25 -4.83 -2.09
C PHE A 31 11.99 -4.36 -0.85
N LYS A 32 11.52 -4.73 0.33
CA LYS A 32 12.12 -4.36 1.61
C LYS A 32 12.30 -2.85 1.74
N ALA A 33 11.31 -2.11 1.28
CA ALA A 33 11.36 -0.66 1.32
C ALA A 33 10.00 -0.12 1.73
N PRO A 34 9.94 0.89 2.60
CA PRO A 34 8.68 1.47 3.00
C PRO A 34 8.14 2.41 1.93
N VAL A 35 6.83 2.50 1.86
CA VAL A 35 6.15 3.45 1.00
C VAL A 35 5.00 4.07 1.76
N SER A 36 4.56 5.24 1.31
CA SER A 36 3.34 5.86 1.80
C SER A 36 2.22 5.56 0.82
N VAL A 37 1.05 5.26 1.35
CA VAL A 37 -0.10 4.93 0.53
C VAL A 37 -1.26 5.83 0.91
N THR A 38 -1.88 6.44 -0.09
CA THR A 38 -3.06 7.27 0.09
C THR A 38 -4.18 6.70 -0.76
N VAL A 39 -5.35 6.52 -0.18
CA VAL A 39 -6.50 5.99 -0.90
C VAL A 39 -7.54 7.08 -1.07
N ASN A 40 -7.88 7.37 -2.30
CA ASN A 40 -8.97 8.28 -2.66
C ASN A 40 -10.17 7.47 -3.14
N LYS A 41 -11.23 8.17 -3.50
CA LYS A 41 -12.45 7.50 -3.95
C LYS A 41 -12.24 6.68 -5.22
N THR A 42 -11.36 7.13 -6.09
CA THR A 42 -11.15 6.50 -7.39
C THR A 42 -9.72 6.05 -7.62
N GLN A 43 -8.80 6.39 -6.72
CA GLN A 43 -7.38 6.15 -6.93
C GLN A 43 -6.69 5.70 -5.65
N ILE A 44 -5.61 4.96 -5.83
CA ILE A 44 -4.70 4.62 -4.76
C ILE A 44 -3.34 5.19 -5.16
N ILE A 45 -2.79 6.07 -4.35
CA ILE A 45 -1.53 6.72 -4.64
C ILE A 45 -0.45 6.13 -3.77
N ILE A 46 0.59 5.61 -4.40
CA ILE A 46 1.74 5.03 -3.69
C ILE A 46 2.90 5.98 -3.86
N ASN A 47 3.39 6.50 -2.76
CA ASN A 47 4.55 7.40 -2.77
C ASN A 47 5.80 6.62 -2.41
N ALA A 48 6.69 6.51 -3.36
CA ALA A 48 8.01 5.90 -3.13
C ALA A 48 8.98 7.01 -2.73
N ASN A 49 9.98 6.65 -1.95
CA ASN A 49 10.97 7.64 -1.51
C ASN A 49 12.20 7.67 -2.41
N SER A 50 12.15 6.99 -3.55
CA SER A 50 13.23 7.07 -4.53
C SER A 50 12.69 6.73 -5.91
N SER A 51 13.38 7.26 -6.94
CA SER A 51 13.01 6.97 -8.33
C SER A 51 13.18 5.50 -8.66
N ALA A 52 14.22 4.88 -8.10
CA ALA A 52 14.47 3.47 -8.35
C ALA A 52 13.32 2.61 -7.85
N LEU A 53 12.84 2.90 -6.65
CA LEU A 53 11.72 2.16 -6.10
C LEU A 53 10.44 2.41 -6.90
N ALA A 54 10.21 3.66 -7.28
CA ALA A 54 9.04 3.99 -8.09
C ALA A 54 9.06 3.24 -9.42
N GLY A 55 10.21 3.17 -10.07
CA GLY A 55 10.35 2.42 -11.31
C GLY A 55 10.08 0.94 -11.12
N THR A 56 10.59 0.37 -10.04
CA THR A 56 10.36 -1.03 -9.72
C THR A 56 8.88 -1.29 -9.48
N LEU A 57 8.22 -0.40 -8.77
CA LEU A 57 6.78 -0.55 -8.52
C LEU A 57 5.97 -0.49 -9.80
N ARG A 58 6.35 0.39 -10.73
CA ARG A 58 5.65 0.48 -12.01
C ARG A 58 5.79 -0.79 -12.82
N LEU A 59 6.95 -1.43 -12.76
CA LEU A 59 7.15 -2.70 -13.44
C LEU A 59 6.28 -3.80 -12.86
N ASN A 60 5.88 -3.66 -11.61
CA ASN A 60 5.08 -4.67 -10.93
C ASN A 60 3.65 -4.20 -10.67
N ILE A 61 3.18 -3.22 -11.44
CA ILE A 61 1.88 -2.60 -11.18
C ILE A 61 0.74 -3.61 -11.31
N PHE A 62 0.81 -4.52 -12.25
CA PHE A 62 -0.24 -5.53 -12.42
C PHE A 62 -0.29 -6.47 -11.23
N GLU A 63 0.87 -6.83 -10.71
CA GLU A 63 0.94 -7.70 -9.55
C GLU A 63 0.36 -7.00 -8.34
N LEU A 64 0.66 -5.71 -8.18
CA LEU A 64 0.09 -4.92 -7.12
C LEU A 64 -1.43 -4.86 -7.22
N GLN A 65 -1.95 -4.62 -8.42
CA GLN A 65 -3.38 -4.56 -8.62
C GLN A 65 -4.06 -5.88 -8.31
N ASN A 66 -3.45 -6.97 -8.70
CA ASN A 66 -3.99 -8.30 -8.40
C ASN A 66 -3.97 -8.58 -6.90
N THR A 67 -2.92 -8.15 -6.23
CA THR A 67 -2.80 -8.36 -4.79
C THR A 67 -3.83 -7.55 -4.02
N VAL A 68 -4.03 -6.31 -4.43
CA VAL A 68 -4.99 -5.43 -3.76
C VAL A 68 -6.42 -5.82 -4.11
N LYS A 69 -6.64 -6.32 -5.32
CA LYS A 69 -7.97 -6.68 -5.81
C LYS A 69 -8.94 -5.51 -5.74
N SER A 70 -8.44 -4.33 -6.04
CA SER A 70 -9.25 -3.12 -6.01
C SER A 70 -9.53 -2.66 -7.44
N LYS A 71 -10.69 -2.06 -7.64
CA LYS A 71 -11.03 -1.46 -8.92
C LYS A 71 -10.43 -0.08 -9.09
N LYS A 72 -9.84 0.45 -8.03
CA LYS A 72 -9.25 1.77 -8.08
C LYS A 72 -7.96 1.76 -8.88
N LYS A 73 -7.69 2.90 -9.50
CA LYS A 73 -6.47 3.05 -10.27
C LYS A 73 -5.28 3.23 -9.35
N LEU A 74 -4.19 2.55 -9.65
CA LEU A 74 -2.95 2.70 -8.89
C LEU A 74 -2.07 3.75 -9.54
N LEU A 75 -1.61 4.69 -8.74
CA LEU A 75 -0.66 5.71 -9.17
C LEU A 75 0.58 5.61 -8.33
N ILE A 76 1.74 5.75 -8.97
CA ILE A 76 3.01 5.68 -8.29
C ILE A 76 3.71 7.02 -8.43
N ARG A 77 4.12 7.59 -7.31
CA ARG A 77 4.78 8.89 -7.30
C ARG A 77 6.08 8.80 -6.51
N VAL A 78 6.95 9.74 -6.76
CA VAL A 78 8.21 9.89 -6.02
C VAL A 78 8.07 11.12 -5.14
N SER A 79 8.32 10.95 -3.86
CA SER A 79 8.26 12.08 -2.94
C SER A 79 9.65 12.48 -2.45
#